data_43ccaf58ecf1bb7d29c1a8d2c43ec42d
#
_entry.id   43ccaf58ecf1bb7d29c1a8d2c43ec42d
#
_cell.length_a   1.000
_cell.length_b   1.000
_cell.length_c   1.000
_cell.angle_alpha   90.00
_cell.angle_beta   90.00
_cell.angle_gamma   90.00
#
_symmetry.space_group_name_H-M   'P 1'
#
loop_
_entity.id
_entity.type
_entity.pdbx_description
1 polymer ?
#
loop_
_entity_poly.entity_id
_entity_poly.type
_entity_poly.pdbx_seq_one_letter_code
_entity_poly.pdbx_strand_id
1 'polypeptide(L)'
;MKKKWLSYLMVPAVALGLAACGSNETDENATVGDQVDHEIIGIDPGAGIMKAANTTLEEYELSDWTLVEGSSAAMTASLKKAYNAEEPIIITGWSPHWMFSQFDLKYLEDPKGTFGEEENINTIVRNGLAEDKPSAYQVLDAFNWTEEHMNDVMVKISEGQDPAEAAAEWVENNQDLVSEWTDGVDSVDGEKLSLGYVAWDTEIASTNVISKVLTDLGYDVNISQVEAGPMWTGVAEGSLDAHVAGWLPLTHADYYEKFEGKFEDLGSNLEGTKLGIVVPEYMDIDSIEDLKTAE
;
A
#
# COMPACT_ATOMS: atom_id res chain seq x y z
N MET A 1 -47.32 17.83 -75.20
CA MET A 1 -48.41 18.41 -74.44
C MET A 1 -48.86 17.46 -73.35
N LYS A 2 -48.22 17.51 -72.18
CA LYS A 2 -48.66 16.79 -70.98
C LYS A 2 -48.26 17.64 -69.75
N LYS A 3 -49.23 18.24 -69.10
CA LYS A 3 -49.11 18.96 -67.85
C LYS A 3 -48.71 18.00 -66.74
N LYS A 4 -47.57 18.28 -66.02
CA LYS A 4 -47.25 17.62 -64.78
C LYS A 4 -47.69 18.52 -63.62
N TRP A 5 -48.58 17.99 -62.80
CA TRP A 5 -48.99 18.57 -61.53
C TRP A 5 -47.91 18.26 -60.48
N LEU A 6 -47.43 19.29 -59.83
CA LEU A 6 -46.58 19.17 -58.65
C LEU A 6 -47.45 19.31 -57.43
N SER A 7 -47.54 18.21 -56.67
CA SER A 7 -48.20 18.21 -55.33
C SER A 7 -47.14 18.55 -54.29
N TYR A 8 -47.31 19.65 -53.60
CA TYR A 8 -46.49 20.00 -52.41
C TYR A 8 -47.04 19.20 -51.24
N LEU A 9 -46.25 18.27 -50.69
CA LEU A 9 -46.43 17.64 -49.41
C LEU A 9 -45.76 18.49 -48.34
N MET A 10 -46.58 19.13 -47.50
CA MET A 10 -46.18 19.86 -46.32
C MET A 10 -45.93 18.85 -45.21
N VAL A 11 -44.65 18.68 -44.78
CA VAL A 11 -44.28 17.85 -43.61
C VAL A 11 -44.18 18.80 -42.41
N PRO A 12 -44.92 18.56 -41.32
CA PRO A 12 -44.71 19.33 -40.10
C PRO A 12 -43.42 18.83 -39.39
N ALA A 13 -42.46 19.71 -39.22
CA ALA A 13 -41.31 19.48 -38.40
C ALA A 13 -41.72 19.48 -36.91
N VAL A 14 -41.78 18.29 -36.34
CA VAL A 14 -41.89 18.13 -34.87
C VAL A 14 -40.47 18.33 -34.33
N ALA A 15 -40.22 19.49 -33.75
CA ALA A 15 -39.01 19.74 -32.95
C ALA A 15 -39.12 18.98 -31.61
N LEU A 16 -38.52 17.80 -31.53
CA LEU A 16 -38.23 17.14 -30.28
C LEU A 16 -37.04 17.85 -29.65
N GLY A 17 -37.31 18.70 -28.67
CA GLY A 17 -36.31 19.26 -27.78
C GLY A 17 -35.75 18.13 -26.91
N LEU A 18 -34.52 17.72 -27.19
CA LEU A 18 -33.70 16.98 -26.25
C LEU A 18 -33.19 18.00 -25.21
N ALA A 19 -33.93 18.18 -24.14
CA ALA A 19 -33.42 18.72 -22.90
C ALA A 19 -32.71 17.56 -22.17
N ALA A 20 -31.46 17.32 -22.51
CA ALA A 20 -30.54 16.55 -21.67
C ALA A 20 -29.88 17.56 -20.74
N CYS A 21 -30.60 18.04 -19.74
CA CYS A 21 -29.98 18.54 -18.51
C CYS A 21 -29.72 17.29 -17.65
N GLY A 22 -28.52 16.76 -17.71
CA GLY A 22 -27.96 16.00 -16.62
C GLY A 22 -27.68 16.96 -15.48
N SER A 23 -28.69 17.27 -14.66
CA SER A 23 -28.45 17.78 -13.32
C SER A 23 -27.93 16.58 -12.53
N ASN A 24 -26.67 16.59 -12.13
CA ASN A 24 -26.26 15.92 -10.91
C ASN A 24 -27.05 16.60 -9.79
N GLU A 25 -28.27 16.12 -9.53
CA GLU A 25 -28.90 16.35 -8.24
C GLU A 25 -28.10 15.50 -7.26
N THR A 26 -27.12 16.11 -6.59
CA THR A 26 -26.64 15.59 -5.33
C THR A 26 -27.87 15.53 -4.43
N ASP A 27 -28.29 14.31 -4.10
CA ASP A 27 -29.37 14.11 -3.14
C ASP A 27 -28.86 14.69 -1.81
N GLU A 28 -29.41 15.84 -1.38
CA GLU A 28 -29.02 16.52 -0.12
C GLU A 28 -29.22 15.63 1.11
N ASN A 29 -29.83 14.46 0.95
CA ASN A 29 -30.04 13.45 1.98
C ASN A 29 -29.18 12.17 1.77
N ALA A 30 -28.32 12.13 0.75
CA ALA A 30 -27.46 10.96 0.54
C ALA A 30 -26.50 10.79 1.71
N THR A 31 -26.50 9.60 2.31
CA THR A 31 -25.52 9.24 3.35
C THR A 31 -24.13 9.11 2.74
N VAL A 32 -23.09 9.09 3.56
CA VAL A 32 -21.71 8.82 3.09
C VAL A 32 -21.67 7.45 2.38
N GLY A 33 -22.36 6.45 2.92
CA GLY A 33 -22.46 5.13 2.28
C GLY A 33 -23.04 5.21 0.87
N ASP A 34 -24.12 5.97 0.67
CA ASP A 34 -24.73 6.15 -0.64
C ASP A 34 -23.80 6.82 -1.66
N GLN A 35 -22.89 7.68 -1.20
CA GLN A 35 -21.93 8.40 -2.05
C GLN A 35 -20.78 7.51 -2.55
N VAL A 36 -20.47 6.44 -1.83
CA VAL A 36 -19.38 5.51 -2.13
C VAL A 36 -19.86 4.08 -2.34
N ASP A 37 -21.15 3.89 -2.66
CA ASP A 37 -21.77 2.57 -2.87
C ASP A 37 -21.58 1.60 -1.68
N HIS A 38 -21.39 2.11 -0.46
CA HIS A 38 -21.02 1.35 0.74
C HIS A 38 -19.76 0.50 0.54
N GLU A 39 -18.78 1.02 -0.17
CA GLU A 39 -17.53 0.33 -0.45
C GLU A 39 -16.34 0.97 0.26
N ILE A 40 -15.50 0.14 0.86
CA ILE A 40 -14.15 0.48 1.32
C ILE A 40 -13.18 -0.21 0.37
N ILE A 41 -12.38 0.56 -0.36
CA ILE A 41 -11.44 0.00 -1.33
C ILE A 41 -10.19 -0.47 -0.58
N GLY A 42 -9.97 -1.76 -0.57
CA GLY A 42 -8.85 -2.43 0.07
C GLY A 42 -7.78 -2.89 -0.91
N ILE A 43 -6.92 -3.77 -0.38
CA ILE A 43 -5.78 -4.35 -1.10
C ILE A 43 -5.89 -5.88 -1.16
N ASP A 44 -4.75 -6.56 -1.23
CA ASP A 44 -4.66 -8.02 -1.30
C ASP A 44 -5.33 -8.68 -0.07
N PRO A 45 -6.19 -9.69 -0.25
CA PRO A 45 -6.95 -10.29 0.85
C PRO A 45 -6.07 -10.97 1.92
N GLY A 46 -4.81 -11.29 1.59
CA GLY A 46 -3.82 -11.83 2.53
C GLY A 46 -3.10 -10.80 3.40
N ALA A 47 -3.34 -9.51 3.17
CA ALA A 47 -2.73 -8.44 3.95
C ALA A 47 -3.38 -8.30 5.33
N GLY A 48 -2.58 -8.01 6.36
CA GLY A 48 -3.09 -7.84 7.73
C GLY A 48 -4.08 -6.69 7.88
N ILE A 49 -3.89 -5.59 7.13
CA ILE A 49 -4.83 -4.47 7.09
C ILE A 49 -6.23 -4.87 6.61
N MET A 50 -6.34 -5.84 5.71
CA MET A 50 -7.63 -6.37 5.24
C MET A 50 -8.34 -7.16 6.33
N LYS A 51 -7.58 -7.91 7.15
CA LYS A 51 -8.11 -8.59 8.33
C LYS A 51 -8.62 -7.57 9.35
N ALA A 52 -7.84 -6.52 9.64
CA ALA A 52 -8.25 -5.44 10.53
C ALA A 52 -9.50 -4.72 10.01
N ALA A 53 -9.57 -4.41 8.71
CA ALA A 53 -10.73 -3.78 8.10
C ALA A 53 -11.99 -4.66 8.16
N ASN A 54 -11.89 -5.97 7.96
CA ASN A 54 -13.02 -6.88 8.17
C ASN A 54 -13.47 -6.90 9.63
N THR A 55 -12.55 -6.94 10.59
CA THR A 55 -12.87 -6.81 12.02
C THR A 55 -13.57 -5.47 12.31
N THR A 56 -13.13 -4.39 11.65
CA THR A 56 -13.77 -3.08 11.74
C THR A 56 -15.22 -3.13 11.29
N LEU A 57 -15.51 -3.74 10.14
CA LEU A 57 -16.90 -3.88 9.65
C LEU A 57 -17.79 -4.64 10.66
N GLU A 58 -17.26 -5.69 11.27
CA GLU A 58 -17.98 -6.49 12.28
C GLU A 58 -18.19 -5.70 13.58
N GLU A 59 -17.13 -5.14 14.15
CA GLU A 59 -17.18 -4.44 15.44
C GLU A 59 -18.00 -3.15 15.40
N TYR A 60 -17.95 -2.42 14.27
CA TYR A 60 -18.76 -1.22 14.07
C TYR A 60 -20.15 -1.51 13.54
N GLU A 61 -20.55 -2.79 13.38
CA GLU A 61 -21.87 -3.20 12.88
C GLU A 61 -22.20 -2.60 11.50
N LEU A 62 -21.19 -2.48 10.62
CA LEU A 62 -21.30 -1.95 9.25
C LEU A 62 -21.68 -3.06 8.26
N SER A 63 -22.81 -3.73 8.50
CA SER A 63 -23.22 -4.93 7.76
C SER A 63 -23.64 -4.67 6.31
N ASP A 64 -23.93 -3.43 5.95
CA ASP A 64 -24.25 -2.95 4.62
C ASP A 64 -23.03 -2.50 3.82
N TRP A 65 -21.85 -2.46 4.46
CA TRP A 65 -20.60 -2.10 3.81
C TRP A 65 -19.87 -3.31 3.25
N THR A 66 -19.12 -3.09 2.18
CA THR A 66 -18.31 -4.09 1.50
C THR A 66 -16.83 -3.66 1.49
N LEU A 67 -15.95 -4.52 1.96
CA LEU A 67 -14.51 -4.36 1.75
C LEU A 67 -14.13 -4.94 0.38
N VAL A 68 -13.77 -4.07 -0.55
CA VAL A 68 -13.41 -4.47 -1.93
C VAL A 68 -11.98 -4.96 -1.96
N GLU A 69 -11.78 -6.22 -2.29
CA GLU A 69 -10.46 -6.82 -2.45
C GLU A 69 -9.81 -6.40 -3.78
N GLY A 70 -8.51 -6.15 -3.76
CA GLY A 70 -7.77 -5.73 -4.96
C GLY A 70 -6.26 -5.92 -4.82
N SER A 71 -5.52 -4.89 -5.18
CA SER A 71 -4.07 -4.77 -4.93
C SER A 71 -3.75 -3.35 -4.50
N SER A 72 -2.58 -3.12 -3.86
CA SER A 72 -2.11 -1.77 -3.51
C SER A 72 -2.15 -0.83 -4.71
N ALA A 73 -1.66 -1.27 -5.86
CA ALA A 73 -1.67 -0.48 -7.09
C ALA A 73 -3.10 -0.15 -7.60
N ALA A 74 -4.06 -1.07 -7.44
CA ALA A 74 -5.46 -0.82 -7.84
C ALA A 74 -6.14 0.16 -6.88
N MET A 75 -5.92 0.02 -5.59
CA MET A 75 -6.44 0.93 -4.56
C MET A 75 -5.91 2.36 -4.77
N THR A 76 -4.59 2.54 -4.94
CA THR A 76 -3.97 3.86 -5.17
C THR A 76 -4.39 4.49 -6.51
N ALA A 77 -4.63 3.68 -7.55
CA ALA A 77 -5.18 4.16 -8.81
C ALA A 77 -6.62 4.66 -8.66
N SER A 78 -7.45 3.98 -7.86
CA SER A 78 -8.81 4.39 -7.53
C SER A 78 -8.81 5.69 -6.73
N LEU A 79 -7.94 5.79 -5.71
CA LEU A 79 -7.74 7.02 -4.94
C LEU A 79 -7.38 8.20 -5.85
N LYS A 80 -6.36 8.03 -6.69
CA LYS A 80 -5.90 9.10 -7.61
C LYS A 80 -7.01 9.55 -8.55
N LYS A 81 -7.82 8.62 -9.07
CA LYS A 81 -8.95 8.93 -9.95
C LYS A 81 -10.03 9.73 -9.22
N ALA A 82 -10.48 9.27 -8.05
CA ALA A 82 -11.52 9.91 -7.27
C ALA A 82 -11.05 11.28 -6.76
N TYR A 83 -9.83 11.38 -6.21
CA TYR A 83 -9.26 12.62 -5.71
C TYR A 83 -9.18 13.71 -6.79
N ASN A 84 -8.71 13.36 -7.99
CA ASN A 84 -8.63 14.31 -9.11
C ASN A 84 -10.00 14.78 -9.64
N ALA A 85 -11.06 14.02 -9.37
CA ALA A 85 -12.44 14.36 -9.72
C ALA A 85 -13.21 15.01 -8.57
N GLU A 86 -12.57 15.18 -7.40
CA GLU A 86 -13.21 15.60 -6.13
C GLU A 86 -14.41 14.70 -5.76
N GLU A 87 -14.33 13.40 -6.12
CA GLU A 87 -15.33 12.41 -5.80
C GLU A 87 -15.04 11.74 -4.45
N PRO A 88 -16.05 11.40 -3.64
CA PRO A 88 -15.86 10.67 -2.39
C PRO A 88 -15.22 9.30 -2.63
N ILE A 89 -14.32 8.91 -1.74
CA ILE A 89 -13.72 7.57 -1.74
C ILE A 89 -13.25 7.22 -0.32
N ILE A 90 -13.41 5.96 0.05
CA ILE A 90 -12.91 5.41 1.31
C ILE A 90 -11.97 4.26 0.99
N ILE A 91 -10.79 4.29 1.56
CA ILE A 91 -9.75 3.28 1.29
C ILE A 91 -9.17 2.72 2.60
N THR A 92 -8.55 1.55 2.54
CA THR A 92 -7.59 1.15 3.56
C THR A 92 -6.29 1.90 3.32
N GLY A 93 -5.60 2.33 4.40
CA GLY A 93 -4.36 3.07 4.26
C GLY A 93 -3.40 2.82 5.40
N TRP A 94 -2.13 3.11 5.16
CA TRP A 94 -1.05 2.96 6.14
C TRP A 94 -0.01 4.05 6.00
N SER A 95 0.72 4.32 7.07
CA SER A 95 1.88 5.21 7.11
C SER A 95 3.13 4.42 7.50
N PRO A 96 4.29 4.71 6.86
CA PRO A 96 4.47 5.68 5.78
C PRO A 96 3.88 5.23 4.44
N HIS A 97 3.37 6.18 3.66
CA HIS A 97 2.93 5.95 2.27
C HIS A 97 2.98 7.26 1.48
N TRP A 98 3.46 7.20 0.23
CA TRP A 98 3.58 8.37 -0.65
C TRP A 98 2.26 9.12 -0.88
N MET A 99 1.11 8.44 -0.75
CA MET A 99 -0.20 9.05 -0.97
C MET A 99 -0.47 10.25 -0.05
N PHE A 100 0.02 10.23 1.20
CA PHE A 100 -0.11 11.35 2.13
C PHE A 100 0.77 12.55 1.77
N SER A 101 1.80 12.35 0.93
CA SER A 101 2.62 13.44 0.40
C SER A 101 2.03 14.07 -0.86
N GLN A 102 1.20 13.32 -1.61
CA GLN A 102 0.61 13.77 -2.88
C GLN A 102 -0.83 14.25 -2.75
N PHE A 103 -1.56 13.81 -1.73
CA PHE A 103 -2.97 14.10 -1.51
C PHE A 103 -3.21 14.54 -0.07
N ASP A 104 -4.13 15.47 0.14
CA ASP A 104 -4.61 15.84 1.46
C ASP A 104 -5.59 14.77 1.95
N LEU A 105 -5.08 13.87 2.78
CA LEU A 105 -5.80 12.70 3.29
C LEU A 105 -5.81 12.72 4.81
N LYS A 106 -6.85 12.12 5.39
CA LYS A 106 -6.95 11.88 6.83
C LYS A 106 -7.33 10.44 7.14
N TYR A 107 -6.85 9.94 8.28
CA TYR A 107 -7.37 8.73 8.89
C TYR A 107 -8.68 9.04 9.59
N LEU A 108 -9.66 8.17 9.46
CA LEU A 108 -10.82 8.20 10.34
C LEU A 108 -10.41 7.74 11.74
N GLU A 109 -10.95 8.41 12.77
CA GLU A 109 -10.79 7.97 14.15
C GLU A 109 -11.36 6.56 14.33
N ASP A 110 -10.62 5.70 15.04
CA ASP A 110 -11.01 4.33 15.39
C ASP A 110 -11.19 4.19 16.90
N PRO A 111 -12.31 4.66 17.48
CA PRO A 111 -12.57 4.58 18.92
C PRO A 111 -12.55 3.18 19.50
N LYS A 112 -12.76 2.14 18.70
CA LYS A 112 -12.72 0.74 19.13
C LYS A 112 -11.35 0.08 19.00
N GLY A 113 -10.39 0.75 18.33
CA GLY A 113 -9.02 0.30 18.20
C GLY A 113 -8.87 -0.97 17.35
N THR A 114 -9.70 -1.13 16.32
CA THR A 114 -9.70 -2.33 15.47
C THR A 114 -8.46 -2.44 14.58
N PHE A 115 -7.82 -1.30 14.27
CA PHE A 115 -6.53 -1.26 13.58
C PHE A 115 -5.33 -1.31 14.52
N GLY A 116 -5.57 -1.33 15.85
CA GLY A 116 -4.52 -1.33 16.86
C GLY A 116 -3.88 0.04 17.06
N GLU A 117 -2.71 0.02 17.70
CA GLU A 117 -1.87 1.20 17.92
C GLU A 117 -0.73 1.24 16.87
N GLU A 118 0.20 2.18 17.00
CA GLU A 118 1.42 2.22 16.19
C GLU A 118 2.21 0.92 16.32
N GLU A 119 2.77 0.47 15.22
CA GLU A 119 3.64 -0.70 15.14
C GLU A 119 4.95 -0.35 14.41
N ASN A 120 5.82 -1.34 14.22
CA ASN A 120 7.11 -1.16 13.58
C ASN A 120 7.23 -2.05 12.36
N ILE A 121 8.16 -1.71 11.47
CA ILE A 121 8.62 -2.60 10.42
C ILE A 121 9.93 -3.25 10.87
N ASN A 122 9.95 -4.58 10.91
CA ASN A 122 11.09 -5.36 11.36
C ASN A 122 11.80 -6.04 10.18
N THR A 123 13.08 -6.29 10.37
CA THR A 123 13.88 -7.13 9.48
C THR A 123 13.80 -8.59 9.95
N ILE A 124 13.34 -9.48 9.07
CA ILE A 124 13.16 -10.90 9.36
C ILE A 124 14.11 -11.71 8.48
N VAL A 125 14.90 -12.60 9.08
CA VAL A 125 15.86 -13.44 8.37
C VAL A 125 15.66 -14.91 8.67
N ARG A 126 16.08 -15.80 7.75
CA ARG A 126 16.06 -17.24 8.02
C ARG A 126 17.05 -17.62 9.12
N ASN A 127 16.74 -18.66 9.85
CA ASN A 127 17.70 -19.24 10.79
C ASN A 127 19.01 -19.63 10.11
N GLY A 128 20.13 -19.37 10.77
CA GLY A 128 21.48 -19.71 10.31
C GLY A 128 22.06 -18.73 9.27
N LEU A 129 21.41 -17.60 9.00
CA LEU A 129 21.94 -16.59 8.07
C LEU A 129 23.26 -16.01 8.59
N ALA A 130 23.37 -15.80 9.91
CA ALA A 130 24.57 -15.23 10.53
C ALA A 130 25.83 -16.10 10.30
N GLU A 131 25.65 -17.42 10.30
CA GLU A 131 26.73 -18.38 10.06
C GLU A 131 27.05 -18.51 8.57
N ASP A 132 26.03 -18.57 7.72
CA ASP A 132 26.19 -18.81 6.29
C ASP A 132 26.64 -17.56 5.53
N LYS A 133 26.10 -16.38 5.89
CA LYS A 133 26.32 -15.10 5.19
C LYS A 133 26.50 -13.94 6.18
N PRO A 134 27.61 -13.94 6.95
CA PRO A 134 27.79 -13.00 8.05
C PRO A 134 27.78 -11.53 7.61
N SER A 135 28.30 -11.20 6.43
CA SER A 135 28.28 -9.82 5.92
C SER A 135 26.84 -9.36 5.61
N ALA A 136 26.01 -10.20 4.99
CA ALA A 136 24.62 -9.86 4.75
C ALA A 136 23.84 -9.72 6.05
N TYR A 137 24.05 -10.63 7.01
CA TYR A 137 23.42 -10.56 8.33
C TYR A 137 23.73 -9.24 9.03
N GLN A 138 25.00 -8.81 9.05
CA GLN A 138 25.42 -7.56 9.70
C GLN A 138 24.74 -6.33 9.07
N VAL A 139 24.65 -6.29 7.73
CA VAL A 139 23.95 -5.18 7.03
C VAL A 139 22.46 -5.19 7.32
N LEU A 140 21.82 -6.37 7.31
CA LEU A 140 20.40 -6.52 7.58
C LEU A 140 20.04 -6.16 9.04
N ASP A 141 20.93 -6.48 10.00
CA ASP A 141 20.79 -6.14 11.41
C ASP A 141 20.99 -4.63 11.67
N ALA A 142 21.91 -4.00 10.94
CA ALA A 142 22.17 -2.57 11.03
C ALA A 142 21.18 -1.71 10.24
N PHE A 143 20.43 -2.30 9.32
CA PHE A 143 19.50 -1.57 8.45
C PHE A 143 18.41 -0.88 9.27
N ASN A 144 18.38 0.44 9.20
CA ASN A 144 17.35 1.27 9.79
C ASN A 144 17.24 2.58 9.01
N TRP A 145 16.06 3.13 8.91
CA TRP A 145 15.83 4.40 8.24
C TRP A 145 14.56 5.09 8.79
N THR A 146 14.28 6.28 8.32
CA THR A 146 13.12 7.07 8.74
C THR A 146 11.99 6.97 7.74
N GLU A 147 10.80 7.36 8.18
CA GLU A 147 9.65 7.54 7.29
C GLU A 147 9.97 8.47 6.11
N GLU A 148 10.70 9.58 6.34
CA GLU A 148 11.12 10.52 5.30
C GLU A 148 11.97 9.83 4.23
N HIS A 149 12.97 9.02 4.64
CA HIS A 149 13.82 8.28 3.72
C HIS A 149 13.02 7.28 2.86
N MET A 150 12.11 6.54 3.47
CA MET A 150 11.25 5.60 2.75
C MET A 150 10.33 6.33 1.77
N ASN A 151 9.73 7.44 2.21
CA ASN A 151 8.84 8.24 1.40
C ASN A 151 9.53 8.84 0.17
N ASP A 152 10.78 9.30 0.30
CA ASP A 152 11.58 9.81 -0.82
C ASP A 152 11.73 8.79 -1.95
N VAL A 153 11.91 7.52 -1.62
CA VAL A 153 11.99 6.43 -2.61
C VAL A 153 10.61 6.13 -3.19
N MET A 154 9.58 6.00 -2.34
CA MET A 154 8.22 5.69 -2.76
C MET A 154 7.65 6.75 -3.71
N VAL A 155 7.88 8.04 -3.45
CA VAL A 155 7.40 9.14 -4.30
C VAL A 155 7.97 9.00 -5.72
N LYS A 156 9.26 8.77 -5.88
CA LYS A 156 9.91 8.58 -7.19
C LYS A 156 9.31 7.40 -7.95
N ILE A 157 9.09 6.28 -7.25
CA ILE A 157 8.46 5.09 -7.83
C ILE A 157 7.02 5.40 -8.26
N SER A 158 6.25 6.12 -7.45
CA SER A 158 4.86 6.51 -7.76
C SER A 158 4.74 7.47 -8.97
N GLU A 159 5.80 8.23 -9.24
CA GLU A 159 5.95 9.11 -10.40
C GLU A 159 6.42 8.36 -11.67
N GLY A 160 6.70 7.05 -11.55
CA GLY A 160 7.02 6.16 -12.65
C GLY A 160 8.50 5.85 -12.85
N GLN A 161 9.36 6.22 -11.89
CA GLN A 161 10.76 5.79 -11.90
C GLN A 161 10.85 4.29 -11.61
N ASP A 162 11.78 3.59 -12.26
CA ASP A 162 12.06 2.18 -11.96
C ASP A 162 12.52 2.02 -10.50
N PRO A 163 11.97 1.05 -9.73
CA PRO A 163 12.29 0.89 -8.31
C PRO A 163 13.78 0.71 -8.01
N ALA A 164 14.50 -0.04 -8.86
CA ALA A 164 15.94 -0.23 -8.68
C ALA A 164 16.73 1.05 -8.98
N GLU A 165 16.29 1.85 -9.96
CA GLU A 165 16.89 3.15 -10.26
C GLU A 165 16.60 4.16 -9.14
N ALA A 166 15.37 4.22 -8.61
CA ALA A 166 15.01 5.08 -7.48
C ALA A 166 15.82 4.75 -6.22
N ALA A 167 15.96 3.46 -5.91
CA ALA A 167 16.77 2.97 -4.81
C ALA A 167 18.26 3.29 -5.00
N ALA A 168 18.82 3.11 -6.19
CA ALA A 168 20.21 3.41 -6.49
C ALA A 168 20.52 4.90 -6.32
N GLU A 169 19.61 5.77 -6.80
CA GLU A 169 19.74 7.22 -6.62
C GLU A 169 19.66 7.61 -5.13
N TRP A 170 18.74 7.00 -4.38
CA TRP A 170 18.63 7.25 -2.96
C TRP A 170 19.88 6.82 -2.20
N VAL A 171 20.42 5.62 -2.46
CA VAL A 171 21.67 5.11 -1.88
C VAL A 171 22.84 6.03 -2.20
N GLU A 172 22.95 6.53 -3.43
CA GLU A 172 24.01 7.49 -3.82
C GLU A 172 23.93 8.79 -3.02
N ASN A 173 22.71 9.28 -2.76
CA ASN A 173 22.49 10.55 -2.05
C ASN A 173 22.57 10.43 -0.51
N ASN A 174 22.51 9.21 0.05
CA ASN A 174 22.49 8.96 1.50
C ASN A 174 23.67 8.12 1.98
N GLN A 175 24.86 8.32 1.40
CA GLN A 175 26.06 7.53 1.68
C GLN A 175 26.49 7.56 3.16
N ASP A 176 26.20 8.63 3.88
CA ASP A 176 26.51 8.74 5.31
C ASP A 176 25.72 7.68 6.10
N LEU A 177 24.42 7.57 5.87
CA LEU A 177 23.56 6.57 6.51
C LEU A 177 23.89 5.15 6.04
N VAL A 178 24.09 4.94 4.73
CA VAL A 178 24.47 3.64 4.18
C VAL A 178 25.81 3.15 4.74
N SER A 179 26.74 4.08 4.99
CA SER A 179 28.02 3.74 5.61
C SER A 179 27.85 3.25 7.05
N GLU A 180 26.84 3.71 7.80
CA GLU A 180 26.56 3.19 9.14
C GLU A 180 26.09 1.72 9.09
N TRP A 181 25.34 1.31 8.06
CA TRP A 181 24.90 -0.07 7.90
C TRP A 181 26.00 -1.02 7.42
N THR A 182 27.03 -0.47 6.77
CA THR A 182 28.13 -1.25 6.17
C THR A 182 29.45 -1.10 6.90
N ASP A 183 29.48 -0.41 8.06
CA ASP A 183 30.73 -0.18 8.82
C ASP A 183 31.31 -1.51 9.31
N GLY A 184 32.56 -1.75 8.96
CA GLY A 184 33.28 -2.97 9.34
C GLY A 184 32.78 -4.25 8.65
N VAL A 185 31.92 -4.15 7.64
CA VAL A 185 31.41 -5.30 6.89
C VAL A 185 32.35 -5.66 5.75
N ASP A 186 32.74 -6.93 5.65
CA ASP A 186 33.59 -7.44 4.57
C ASP A 186 32.80 -7.57 3.25
N SER A 187 33.41 -7.14 2.13
CA SER A 187 32.86 -7.37 0.80
C SER A 187 32.94 -8.85 0.41
N VAL A 188 32.03 -9.29 -0.45
CA VAL A 188 31.95 -10.66 -0.98
C VAL A 188 32.16 -10.67 -2.50
N ASP A 189 32.28 -11.85 -3.12
CA ASP A 189 32.50 -12.00 -4.56
C ASP A 189 31.43 -12.89 -5.19
N GLY A 190 30.29 -12.28 -5.54
CA GLY A 190 29.20 -12.94 -6.27
C GLY A 190 28.43 -14.00 -5.48
N GLU A 191 28.47 -13.95 -4.13
CA GLU A 191 27.67 -14.85 -3.30
C GLU A 191 26.20 -14.54 -3.47
N LYS A 192 25.36 -15.59 -3.65
CA LYS A 192 23.93 -15.41 -3.87
C LYS A 192 23.21 -15.04 -2.59
N LEU A 193 22.29 -14.09 -2.71
CA LEU A 193 21.37 -13.70 -1.65
C LEU A 193 19.95 -13.54 -2.20
N SER A 194 18.96 -14.05 -1.48
CA SER A 194 17.56 -14.01 -1.91
C SER A 194 16.71 -13.23 -0.91
N LEU A 195 16.05 -12.17 -1.40
CA LEU A 195 15.10 -11.37 -0.62
C LEU A 195 13.69 -11.58 -1.14
N GLY A 196 12.71 -11.65 -0.24
CA GLY A 196 11.30 -11.68 -0.59
C GLY A 196 10.61 -10.36 -0.26
N TYR A 197 9.57 -10.00 -1.04
CA TYR A 197 8.73 -8.85 -0.74
C TYR A 197 7.33 -9.02 -1.33
N VAL A 198 6.35 -8.35 -0.73
CA VAL A 198 5.01 -8.19 -1.31
C VAL A 198 4.98 -6.90 -2.13
N ALA A 199 4.13 -6.83 -3.15
CA ALA A 199 4.04 -5.64 -4.03
C ALA A 199 3.29 -4.49 -3.35
N TRP A 200 3.71 -4.13 -2.14
CA TRP A 200 3.26 -2.92 -1.44
C TRP A 200 4.35 -1.85 -1.54
N ASP A 201 3.93 -0.60 -1.62
CA ASP A 201 4.83 0.54 -1.92
C ASP A 201 6.00 0.62 -0.95
N THR A 202 5.75 0.42 0.36
CA THR A 202 6.78 0.37 1.41
C THR A 202 7.79 -0.75 1.21
N GLU A 203 7.30 -1.97 0.86
CA GLU A 203 8.16 -3.13 0.65
C GLU A 203 8.96 -3.05 -0.65
N ILE A 204 8.36 -2.49 -1.70
CA ILE A 204 9.08 -2.22 -2.95
C ILE A 204 10.24 -1.27 -2.68
N ALA A 205 10.01 -0.18 -1.93
CA ALA A 205 11.03 0.79 -1.61
C ALA A 205 12.16 0.17 -0.77
N SER A 206 11.83 -0.42 0.39
CA SER A 206 12.81 -0.97 1.34
C SER A 206 13.64 -2.10 0.74
N THR A 207 12.97 -3.03 0.02
CA THR A 207 13.66 -4.19 -0.57
C THR A 207 14.61 -3.77 -1.69
N ASN A 208 14.25 -2.78 -2.52
CA ASN A 208 15.15 -2.29 -3.56
C ASN A 208 16.35 -1.53 -2.98
N VAL A 209 16.15 -0.74 -1.91
CA VAL A 209 17.25 -0.03 -1.24
C VAL A 209 18.25 -1.02 -0.63
N ILE A 210 17.77 -1.98 0.19
CA ILE A 210 18.67 -2.94 0.82
C ILE A 210 19.31 -3.89 -0.20
N SER A 211 18.62 -4.24 -1.28
CA SER A 211 19.17 -5.00 -2.40
C SER A 211 20.32 -4.27 -3.08
N LYS A 212 20.19 -2.96 -3.28
CA LYS A 212 21.28 -2.13 -3.85
C LYS A 212 22.50 -2.11 -2.93
N VAL A 213 22.30 -1.90 -1.64
CA VAL A 213 23.41 -1.88 -0.65
C VAL A 213 24.16 -3.22 -0.63
N LEU A 214 23.42 -4.34 -0.58
CA LEU A 214 24.01 -5.67 -0.58
C LEU A 214 24.69 -6.02 -1.91
N THR A 215 24.14 -5.52 -3.03
CA THR A 215 24.79 -5.66 -4.35
C THR A 215 26.12 -4.88 -4.40
N ASP A 216 26.16 -3.68 -3.83
CA ASP A 216 27.39 -2.87 -3.77
C ASP A 216 28.47 -3.54 -2.91
N LEU A 217 28.09 -4.36 -1.93
CA LEU A 217 29.02 -5.21 -1.15
C LEU A 217 29.51 -6.43 -1.92
N GLY A 218 28.94 -6.72 -3.09
CA GLY A 218 29.36 -7.81 -3.98
C GLY A 218 28.45 -9.03 -4.00
N TYR A 219 27.28 -9.01 -3.34
CA TYR A 219 26.30 -10.10 -3.45
C TYR A 219 25.62 -10.12 -4.84
N ASP A 220 25.32 -11.35 -5.32
CA ASP A 220 24.38 -11.59 -6.42
C ASP A 220 22.96 -11.66 -5.82
N VAL A 221 22.32 -10.49 -5.67
CA VAL A 221 21.03 -10.36 -4.98
C VAL A 221 19.89 -10.67 -5.94
N ASN A 222 19.04 -11.62 -5.57
CA ASN A 222 17.77 -11.89 -6.23
C ASN A 222 16.61 -11.42 -5.36
N ILE A 223 15.79 -10.50 -5.85
CA ILE A 223 14.56 -10.10 -5.17
C ILE A 223 13.37 -10.81 -5.81
N SER A 224 12.45 -11.31 -4.99
CA SER A 224 11.28 -12.09 -5.43
C SER A 224 10.00 -11.48 -4.90
N GLN A 225 9.15 -11.02 -5.83
CA GLN A 225 7.82 -10.57 -5.49
C GLN A 225 6.92 -11.78 -5.28
N VAL A 226 6.32 -11.87 -4.10
CA VAL A 226 5.42 -12.96 -3.69
C VAL A 226 4.29 -12.41 -2.82
N GLU A 227 3.26 -13.22 -2.55
CA GLU A 227 2.23 -12.87 -1.57
C GLU A 227 2.74 -13.02 -0.13
N ALA A 228 2.08 -12.39 0.85
CA ALA A 228 2.52 -12.37 2.24
C ALA A 228 2.73 -13.78 2.84
N GLY A 229 1.80 -14.70 2.67
CA GLY A 229 1.93 -16.07 3.17
C GLY A 229 3.12 -16.84 2.59
N PRO A 230 3.32 -16.88 1.26
CA PRO A 230 4.52 -17.42 0.61
C PRO A 230 5.82 -16.73 1.05
N MET A 231 5.83 -15.42 1.29
CA MET A 231 7.01 -14.68 1.74
C MET A 231 7.45 -15.16 3.13
N TRP A 232 6.55 -15.18 4.12
CA TRP A 232 6.85 -15.71 5.46
C TRP A 232 7.24 -17.18 5.45
N THR A 233 6.59 -18.00 4.61
CA THR A 233 6.96 -19.41 4.42
C THR A 233 8.36 -19.54 3.83
N GLY A 234 8.70 -18.70 2.86
CA GLY A 234 10.00 -18.71 2.20
C GLY A 234 11.15 -18.44 3.16
N VAL A 235 11.01 -17.47 4.06
CA VAL A 235 12.01 -17.19 5.11
C VAL A 235 12.06 -18.34 6.13
N ALA A 236 10.90 -18.80 6.62
CA ALA A 236 10.83 -19.85 7.62
C ALA A 236 11.38 -21.21 7.14
N GLU A 237 11.31 -21.50 5.85
CA GLU A 237 11.83 -22.72 5.23
C GLU A 237 13.21 -22.55 4.58
N GLY A 238 13.77 -21.33 4.60
CA GLY A 238 15.11 -21.00 4.11
C GLY A 238 15.24 -20.94 2.59
N SER A 239 14.13 -20.81 1.84
CA SER A 239 14.15 -20.55 0.40
C SER A 239 14.35 -19.06 0.08
N LEU A 240 14.06 -18.18 1.03
CA LEU A 240 14.45 -16.78 1.07
C LEU A 240 15.40 -16.54 2.23
N ASP A 241 16.41 -15.71 2.02
CA ASP A 241 17.38 -15.37 3.08
C ASP A 241 16.79 -14.37 4.06
N ALA A 242 16.06 -13.36 3.55
CA ALA A 242 15.48 -12.31 4.37
C ALA A 242 14.28 -11.63 3.71
N HIS A 243 13.57 -10.88 4.55
CA HIS A 243 12.61 -9.87 4.17
C HIS A 243 12.66 -8.69 5.18
N VAL A 244 12.57 -7.46 4.69
CA VAL A 244 12.82 -6.24 5.50
C VAL A 244 11.55 -5.43 5.77
N ALA A 245 10.40 -6.10 5.75
CA ALA A 245 9.11 -5.45 5.91
C ALA A 245 8.13 -6.29 6.78
N GLY A 246 8.60 -6.82 7.90
CA GLY A 246 7.76 -7.49 8.89
C GLY A 246 7.02 -6.47 9.76
N TRP A 247 5.74 -6.21 9.48
CA TRP A 247 4.89 -5.30 10.26
C TRP A 247 4.46 -5.96 11.56
N LEU A 248 5.04 -5.52 12.69
CA LEU A 248 4.91 -6.15 14.00
C LEU A 248 4.68 -5.08 15.10
N PRO A 249 3.96 -5.42 16.15
CA PRO A 249 3.50 -6.77 16.51
C PRO A 249 2.10 -7.16 16.00
N LEU A 250 1.41 -6.32 15.20
CA LEU A 250 -0.03 -6.47 14.95
C LEU A 250 -0.32 -7.07 13.56
N THR A 251 0.09 -6.37 12.50
CA THR A 251 -0.30 -6.68 11.11
C THR A 251 0.10 -8.10 10.68
N HIS A 252 1.31 -8.52 11.01
CA HIS A 252 1.83 -9.84 10.68
C HIS A 252 1.86 -10.83 11.87
N ALA A 253 1.13 -10.54 12.94
CA ALA A 253 1.08 -11.39 14.15
C ALA A 253 0.79 -12.87 13.85
N ASP A 254 -0.19 -13.15 12.98
CA ASP A 254 -0.59 -14.52 12.63
C ASP A 254 0.55 -15.29 11.93
N TYR A 255 1.32 -14.61 11.08
CA TYR A 255 2.49 -15.22 10.42
C TYR A 255 3.63 -15.43 11.41
N TYR A 256 3.88 -14.44 12.27
CA TYR A 256 4.91 -14.50 13.31
C TYR A 256 4.66 -15.70 14.25
N GLU A 257 3.44 -15.84 14.77
CA GLU A 257 3.04 -16.94 15.63
C GLU A 257 3.15 -18.30 14.92
N LYS A 258 2.65 -18.37 13.67
CA LYS A 258 2.65 -19.60 12.87
C LYS A 258 4.05 -20.15 12.64
N PHE A 259 5.04 -19.30 12.46
CA PHE A 259 6.42 -19.66 12.13
C PHE A 259 7.40 -19.40 13.28
N GLU A 260 6.91 -19.20 14.51
CA GLU A 260 7.74 -18.97 15.69
C GLU A 260 8.88 -20.00 15.80
N GLY A 261 10.11 -19.50 16.03
CA GLY A 261 11.33 -20.32 16.12
C GLY A 261 11.91 -20.82 14.78
N LYS A 262 11.28 -20.49 13.63
CA LYS A 262 11.78 -20.85 12.29
C LYS A 262 12.45 -19.71 11.53
N PHE A 263 12.52 -18.56 12.13
CA PHE A 263 13.20 -17.36 11.62
C PHE A 263 13.85 -16.62 12.79
N GLU A 264 14.62 -15.61 12.50
CA GLU A 264 15.18 -14.67 13.44
C GLU A 264 14.64 -13.27 13.12
N ASP A 265 14.14 -12.57 14.14
CA ASP A 265 13.69 -11.19 14.10
C ASP A 265 14.85 -10.30 14.57
N LEU A 266 15.40 -9.48 13.67
CA LEU A 266 16.51 -8.58 13.95
C LEU A 266 16.05 -7.26 14.59
N GLY A 267 14.74 -7.09 14.77
CA GLY A 267 14.17 -5.88 15.34
C GLY A 267 13.75 -4.86 14.30
N SER A 268 13.36 -3.68 14.81
CA SER A 268 12.80 -2.61 14.01
C SER A 268 13.84 -1.96 13.09
N ASN A 269 13.49 -1.85 11.80
CA ASN A 269 14.21 -1.01 10.84
C ASN A 269 13.46 0.31 10.54
N LEU A 270 12.18 0.41 10.91
CA LEU A 270 11.38 1.63 10.88
C LEU A 270 10.31 1.59 11.98
N GLU A 271 10.18 2.66 12.74
CA GLU A 271 9.26 2.78 13.87
C GLU A 271 8.10 3.73 13.54
N GLY A 272 6.98 3.58 14.27
CA GLY A 272 5.87 4.53 14.26
C GLY A 272 4.94 4.38 13.05
N THR A 273 4.76 3.16 12.54
CA THR A 273 3.84 2.88 11.45
C THR A 273 2.39 2.79 11.93
N LYS A 274 1.44 3.13 11.06
CA LYS A 274 0.01 3.15 11.40
C LYS A 274 -0.83 2.58 10.27
N LEU A 275 -1.88 1.86 10.62
CA LEU A 275 -2.93 1.40 9.72
C LEU A 275 -4.26 2.09 10.02
N GLY A 276 -5.17 2.13 9.05
CA GLY A 276 -6.53 2.63 9.29
C GLY A 276 -7.38 2.72 8.02
N ILE A 277 -8.57 3.26 8.20
CA ILE A 277 -9.42 3.74 7.12
C ILE A 277 -9.03 5.17 6.80
N VAL A 278 -8.85 5.47 5.53
CA VAL A 278 -8.37 6.76 5.04
C VAL A 278 -9.36 7.35 4.04
N VAL A 279 -9.56 8.64 4.14
CA VAL A 279 -10.43 9.42 3.26
C VAL A 279 -9.74 10.71 2.83
N PRO A 280 -10.13 11.32 1.70
CA PRO A 280 -9.74 12.68 1.37
C PRO A 280 -10.19 13.68 2.45
N GLU A 281 -9.38 14.69 2.72
CA GLU A 281 -9.67 15.73 3.72
C GLU A 281 -10.96 16.50 3.43
N TYR A 282 -11.39 16.56 2.15
CA TYR A 282 -12.63 17.24 1.74
C TYR A 282 -13.91 16.44 2.10
N MET A 283 -13.81 15.21 2.58
CA MET A 283 -14.97 14.45 3.06
C MET A 283 -15.32 14.87 4.49
N ASP A 284 -16.61 15.18 4.72
CA ASP A 284 -17.12 15.68 6.03
C ASP A 284 -17.46 14.51 6.96
N ILE A 285 -16.46 13.65 7.20
CA ILE A 285 -16.48 12.56 8.17
C ILE A 285 -15.12 12.48 8.87
N ASP A 286 -15.09 12.21 10.16
CA ASP A 286 -13.88 12.17 10.96
C ASP A 286 -13.68 10.84 11.72
N SER A 287 -14.71 10.00 11.81
CA SER A 287 -14.68 8.75 12.56
C SER A 287 -15.28 7.59 11.75
N ILE A 288 -14.82 6.37 12.01
CA ILE A 288 -15.45 5.14 11.50
C ILE A 288 -16.92 5.05 11.95
N GLU A 289 -17.28 5.68 13.06
CA GLU A 289 -18.67 5.75 13.51
C GLU A 289 -19.59 6.54 12.58
N ASP A 290 -19.03 7.49 11.80
CA ASP A 290 -19.77 8.30 10.83
C ASP A 290 -20.18 7.49 9.58
N LEU A 291 -19.64 6.28 9.40
CA LEU A 291 -20.02 5.35 8.34
C LEU A 291 -21.37 4.67 8.63
N LYS A 292 -21.88 4.74 9.87
CA LYS A 292 -23.19 4.20 10.21
C LYS A 292 -24.29 5.05 9.58
N THR A 293 -25.20 4.42 8.88
CA THR A 293 -26.46 5.08 8.50
C THR A 293 -27.23 5.47 9.76
N ALA A 294 -27.58 6.75 9.89
CA ALA A 294 -28.49 7.18 10.96
C ALA A 294 -29.83 6.42 10.81
N GLU A 295 -30.24 5.63 11.81
CA GLU A 295 -31.54 4.97 11.89
C GLU A 295 -32.71 5.98 11.92
#